data_a2f4a2db3a9e35fe45f352026884dfc2
#
_entry.id   a2f4a2db3a9e35fe45f352026884dfc2
#
_cell.length_a   1.000
_cell.length_b   1.000
_cell.length_c   1.000
_cell.angle_alpha   90.00
_cell.angle_beta   90.00
_cell.angle_gamma   90.00
#
_symmetry.space_group_name_H-M   'P 1'
#
loop_
_entity.id
_entity.type
_entity.pdbx_description
1 polymer ?
#
loop_
_entity_poly.entity_id
_entity_poly.type
_entity_poly.pdbx_seq_one_letter_code
_entity_poly.pdbx_strand_id
1 'polypeptide(L)'
;MLKIIISETPAETRWILQGRLVGVWVDELRTSWKKKPRRQNAVPCVIDLNDVSFIDEKGERLLRALAKKGVKFIATGIYIKYVLQEKCAR
;
A
#
# COMPACT_ATOMS: atom_id res chain seq x y z
N MET A 1 15.26 -3.40 -0.81
CA MET A 1 14.99 -2.02 -1.22
C MET A 1 13.57 -1.89 -1.74
N LEU A 2 12.93 -0.79 -1.46
CA LEU A 2 11.56 -0.55 -1.92
C LEU A 2 11.51 0.70 -2.76
N LYS A 3 10.86 0.60 -3.92
CA LYS A 3 10.65 1.76 -4.79
C LYS A 3 9.16 2.14 -4.71
N ILE A 4 8.90 3.42 -4.52
CA ILE A 4 7.53 3.94 -4.42
C ILE A 4 7.30 4.90 -5.56
N ILE A 5 6.29 4.61 -6.38
CA ILE A 5 5.92 5.46 -7.52
C ILE A 5 4.49 5.91 -7.26
N ILE A 6 4.26 7.22 -7.37
CA ILE A 6 2.93 7.78 -7.16
C ILE A 6 2.41 8.32 -8.47
N SER A 7 1.25 7.84 -8.88
CA SER A 7 0.59 8.28 -10.11
C SER A 7 -0.76 8.88 -9.75
N GLU A 8 -0.95 10.15 -10.06
CA GLU A 8 -2.20 10.84 -9.75
C GLU A 8 -3.01 11.05 -11.02
N THR A 9 -4.28 10.67 -10.96
CA THR A 9 -5.22 10.90 -12.03
C THR A 9 -6.48 11.54 -11.44
N PRO A 10 -7.36 12.10 -12.26
CA PRO A 10 -8.63 12.61 -11.73
C PRO A 10 -9.49 11.54 -11.07
N ALA A 11 -9.28 10.27 -11.42
CA ALA A 11 -10.10 9.18 -10.92
C ALA A 11 -9.55 8.56 -9.65
N GLU A 12 -8.21 8.53 -9.50
CA GLU A 12 -7.61 7.86 -8.35
C GLU A 12 -6.15 8.28 -8.19
N THR A 13 -5.63 8.07 -6.99
CA THR A 13 -4.20 8.19 -6.73
C THR A 13 -3.67 6.77 -6.56
N ARG A 14 -2.72 6.38 -7.39
CA ARG A 14 -2.17 5.02 -7.36
C ARG A 14 -0.75 5.04 -6.83
N TRP A 15 -0.51 4.23 -5.83
CA TRP A 15 0.82 4.04 -5.24
C TRP A 15 1.34 2.70 -5.70
N ILE A 16 2.38 2.71 -6.50
CA ILE A 16 2.97 1.48 -7.04
C ILE A 16 4.22 1.18 -6.24
N LEU A 17 4.21 0.04 -5.56
CA LEU A 17 5.32 -0.39 -4.73
C LEU A 17 6.08 -1.51 -5.42
N GLN A 18 7.40 -1.41 -5.44
CA GLN A 18 8.25 -2.41 -6.09
C GLN A 18 9.37 -2.80 -5.16
N GLY A 19 9.53 -4.08 -4.92
CA GLY A 19 10.61 -4.60 -4.10
C GLY A 19 10.12 -5.24 -2.83
N ARG A 20 10.79 -4.95 -1.71
CA ARG A 20 10.51 -5.58 -0.43
C ARG A 20 9.96 -4.56 0.55
N LEU A 21 8.80 -4.86 1.08
CA LEU A 21 8.17 -3.99 2.09
C LEU A 21 8.55 -4.50 3.47
N VAL A 22 9.76 -4.17 3.90
CA VAL A 22 10.33 -4.68 5.16
C VAL A 22 11.07 -3.56 5.90
N GLY A 23 11.10 -3.67 7.23
CA GLY A 23 11.94 -2.84 8.08
C GLY A 23 11.80 -1.36 7.85
N VAL A 24 12.92 -0.70 7.57
CA VAL A 24 12.96 0.76 7.39
C VAL A 24 12.11 1.20 6.19
N TRP A 25 11.91 0.32 5.20
CA TRP A 25 11.11 0.66 4.03
C TRP A 25 9.63 0.80 4.39
N VAL A 26 9.17 0.08 5.42
CA VAL A 26 7.82 0.25 5.94
C VAL A 26 7.67 1.65 6.53
N ASP A 27 8.68 2.10 7.25
CA ASP A 27 8.67 3.45 7.83
C ASP A 27 8.69 4.51 6.74
N GLU A 28 9.43 4.25 5.66
CA GLU A 28 9.50 5.14 4.51
C GLU A 28 8.12 5.30 3.88
N LEU A 29 7.42 4.20 3.69
CA LEU A 29 6.08 4.23 3.13
C LEU A 29 5.12 4.97 4.05
N ARG A 30 5.20 4.72 5.34
CA ARG A 30 4.33 5.39 6.31
C ARG A 30 4.56 6.89 6.29
N THR A 31 5.83 7.31 6.26
CA THR A 31 6.17 8.73 6.22
C THR A 31 5.66 9.38 4.95
N SER A 32 5.86 8.72 3.81
CA SER A 32 5.37 9.24 2.53
C SER A 32 3.85 9.37 2.53
N TRP A 33 3.18 8.38 3.11
CA TRP A 33 1.72 8.39 3.20
C TRP A 33 1.23 9.57 4.03
N LYS A 34 1.87 9.85 5.14
CA LYS A 34 1.47 10.95 6.01
C LYS A 34 1.72 12.32 5.39
N LYS A 35 2.71 12.40 4.51
CA LYS A 35 3.05 13.67 3.86
C LYS A 35 2.18 13.99 2.65
N LYS A 36 1.41 13.01 2.17
CA LYS A 36 0.60 13.28 0.99
C LYS A 36 -0.43 14.37 1.30
N PRO A 37 -0.63 15.31 0.37
CA PRO A 37 -1.58 16.39 0.62
C PRO A 37 -3.00 15.85 0.67
N ARG A 38 -3.80 16.45 1.54
CA ARG A 38 -5.23 16.15 1.59
C ARG A 38 -5.94 17.14 0.72
N ARG A 39 -6.81 16.64 -0.14
CA ARG A 39 -7.59 17.48 -1.01
C ARG A 39 -9.05 17.40 -0.61
N GLN A 40 -9.78 18.48 -0.85
CA GLN A 40 -11.21 18.49 -0.55
C GLN A 40 -11.95 17.45 -1.34
N ASN A 41 -11.59 17.27 -2.60
CA ASN A 41 -12.18 16.25 -3.44
C ASN A 41 -11.25 15.06 -3.47
N ALA A 42 -11.11 14.42 -2.32
CA ALA A 42 -10.21 13.29 -2.20
C ALA A 42 -10.67 12.16 -3.12
N VAL A 43 -9.77 11.78 -4.02
CA VAL A 43 -10.02 10.62 -4.86
C VAL A 43 -9.58 9.37 -4.13
N PRO A 44 -10.13 8.20 -4.50
CA PRO A 44 -9.70 6.95 -3.87
C PRO A 44 -8.21 6.74 -4.02
N CYS A 45 -7.61 6.15 -3.00
CA CYS A 45 -6.21 5.74 -3.06
C CYS A 45 -6.13 4.25 -3.31
N VAL A 46 -5.26 3.86 -4.23
CA VAL A 46 -5.03 2.46 -4.58
C VAL A 46 -3.56 2.17 -4.41
N ILE A 47 -3.24 1.06 -3.78
CA ILE A 47 -1.87 0.61 -3.63
C ILE A 47 -1.67 -0.63 -4.49
N ASP A 48 -0.76 -0.55 -5.44
CA ASP A 48 -0.46 -1.66 -6.35
C ASP A 48 0.71 -2.43 -5.76
N LEU A 49 0.47 -3.68 -5.42
CA LEU A 49 1.44 -4.56 -4.80
C LEU A 49 1.94 -5.65 -5.74
N ASN A 50 1.64 -5.56 -7.02
CA ASN A 50 2.00 -6.61 -7.97
C ASN A 50 3.50 -6.89 -8.04
N ASP A 51 4.32 -5.87 -7.81
CA ASP A 51 5.77 -6.02 -7.88
C ASP A 51 6.44 -6.11 -6.51
N VAL A 52 5.66 -6.30 -5.46
CA VAL A 52 6.21 -6.50 -4.13
C VAL A 52 6.52 -7.98 -3.96
N SER A 53 7.79 -8.26 -3.63
CA SER A 53 8.26 -9.66 -3.53
C SER A 53 8.15 -10.22 -2.12
N PHE A 54 8.08 -9.35 -1.12
CA PHE A 54 8.01 -9.82 0.26
C PHE A 54 7.46 -8.71 1.17
N ILE A 55 6.69 -9.11 2.17
CA ILE A 55 6.13 -8.18 3.17
C ILE A 55 6.41 -8.81 4.54
N ASP A 56 7.09 -8.05 5.42
CA ASP A 56 7.31 -8.55 6.77
C ASP A 56 6.11 -8.21 7.66
N GLU A 57 6.19 -8.61 8.92
CA GLU A 57 5.09 -8.40 9.85
C GLU A 57 4.76 -6.92 10.02
N LYS A 58 5.77 -6.09 10.06
CA LYS A 58 5.58 -4.65 10.18
C LYS A 58 4.86 -4.08 8.96
N GLY A 59 5.22 -4.59 7.78
CA GLY A 59 4.54 -4.21 6.54
C GLY A 59 3.09 -4.65 6.53
N GLU A 60 2.81 -5.86 7.00
CA GLU A 60 1.44 -6.35 7.08
C GLU A 60 0.58 -5.47 7.97
N ARG A 61 1.14 -5.03 9.09
CA ARG A 61 0.40 -4.17 10.01
C ARG A 61 0.05 -2.83 9.36
N LEU A 62 1.01 -2.28 8.64
CA LEU A 62 0.77 -1.00 7.96
C LEU A 62 -0.32 -1.16 6.91
N LEU A 63 -0.25 -2.21 6.09
CA LEU A 63 -1.24 -2.42 5.05
C LEU A 63 -2.63 -2.64 5.64
N ARG A 64 -2.73 -3.37 6.73
CA ARG A 64 -4.02 -3.55 7.40
C ARG A 64 -4.57 -2.23 7.92
N ALA A 65 -3.72 -1.39 8.47
CA ALA A 65 -4.14 -0.08 8.97
C ALA A 65 -4.67 0.77 7.82
N LEU A 66 -4.02 0.71 6.66
CA LEU A 66 -4.47 1.46 5.50
C LEU A 66 -5.78 0.91 4.95
N ALA A 67 -5.94 -0.41 4.98
CA ALA A 67 -7.19 -1.03 4.53
C ALA A 67 -8.37 -0.55 5.38
N LYS A 68 -8.17 -0.38 6.66
CA LYS A 68 -9.22 0.11 7.55
C LYS A 68 -9.61 1.54 7.23
N LYS A 69 -8.73 2.28 6.58
CA LYS A 69 -9.01 3.65 6.17
C LYS A 69 -9.66 3.73 4.79
N GLY A 70 -9.97 2.59 4.21
CA GLY A 70 -10.64 2.54 2.91
C GLY A 70 -9.72 2.48 1.72
N VAL A 71 -8.43 2.29 1.93
CA VAL A 71 -7.48 2.16 0.82
C VAL A 71 -7.70 0.83 0.12
N LYS A 72 -7.68 0.84 -1.21
CA LYS A 72 -7.83 -0.37 -2.00
C LYS A 72 -6.47 -0.89 -2.42
N PHE A 73 -6.39 -2.20 -2.57
CA PHE A 73 -5.13 -2.85 -2.95
C PHE A 73 -5.30 -3.64 -4.23
N ILE A 74 -4.27 -3.63 -5.06
CA ILE A 74 -4.21 -4.45 -6.27
C ILE A 74 -3.08 -5.45 -6.06
N ALA A 75 -3.41 -6.74 -6.09
CA ALA A 75 -2.42 -7.78 -5.91
C ALA A 75 -2.85 -9.01 -6.68
N THR A 76 -1.98 -9.50 -7.57
CA THR A 76 -2.26 -10.70 -8.34
C THR A 76 -1.47 -11.89 -7.82
N GLY A 77 -0.41 -11.66 -7.06
CA GLY A 77 0.38 -12.76 -6.49
C GLY A 77 -0.40 -13.49 -5.40
N ILE A 78 -0.30 -14.81 -5.41
CA ILE A 78 -1.01 -15.64 -4.44
C ILE A 78 -0.62 -15.28 -3.01
N TYR A 79 0.68 -15.10 -2.78
CA TYR A 79 1.18 -14.76 -1.45
C TYR A 79 0.57 -13.47 -0.93
N ILE A 80 0.58 -12.42 -1.76
CA ILE A 80 0.08 -11.11 -1.35
C ILE A 80 -1.41 -11.16 -1.11
N LYS A 81 -2.15 -11.83 -2.00
CA LYS A 81 -3.59 -11.99 -1.82
C LYS A 81 -3.91 -12.72 -0.52
N TYR A 82 -3.14 -13.75 -0.23
CA TYR A 82 -3.33 -14.53 0.99
C TYR A 82 -3.13 -13.65 2.23
N VAL A 83 -2.06 -12.87 2.24
CA VAL A 83 -1.77 -11.98 3.35
C VAL A 83 -2.91 -10.98 3.56
N LEU A 84 -3.39 -10.36 2.49
CA LEU A 84 -4.45 -9.37 2.61
C LEU A 84 -5.78 -10.00 3.05
N GLN A 85 -6.14 -11.13 2.48
CA GLN A 85 -7.37 -11.81 2.87
C GLN A 85 -7.34 -12.29 4.31
N GLU A 86 -6.22 -12.89 4.69
CA GLU A 86 -6.04 -13.42 6.04
C GLU A 86 -6.23 -12.34 7.09
N LYS A 87 -5.74 -11.14 6.79
CA LYS A 87 -5.68 -10.05 7.77
C LYS A 87 -6.81 -9.05 7.63
N CYS A 88 -7.43 -8.95 6.47
CA CYS A 88 -8.41 -7.91 6.18
C CYS A 88 -9.82 -8.43 5.92
N ALA A 89 -10.01 -9.72 5.88
CA ALA A 89 -11.29 -10.33 5.54
C ALA A 89 -12.33 -10.24 6.66
N ARG A 90 -11.99 -9.63 7.73
CA ARG A 90 -12.89 -9.57 8.91
C ARG A 90 -13.33 -8.19 9.20
#